data_f8edf16e4a12fcd0f577c84c9f26d657
#
_entry.id   f8edf16e4a12fcd0f577c84c9f26d657
#
_cell.length_a   1.000
_cell.length_b   1.000
_cell.length_c   1.000
_cell.angle_alpha   90.00
_cell.angle_beta   90.00
_cell.angle_gamma   90.00
#
_symmetry.space_group_name_H-M   'P 1'
#
loop_
_entity.id
_entity.type
_entity.pdbx_description
1 polymer ?
#
loop_
_entity_poly.entity_id
_entity_poly.type
_entity_poly.pdbx_seq_one_letter_code
_entity_poly.pdbx_strand_id
1 'polypeptide(L)'
;MTKPLLEVQGVSRSFGGLKAVQDVSLSVPQGSLTALIGPNGAGKTTLFALLSGFLKPDTGRVILQGQDITGQAPHLNAQLGMTRTFQIVQPFAAQTVRENIAVGAHLHTASRTQALAMAAQVAERVGLADQLDKLASDLTVAGRKRLELARALATEPKLLLLDEVLAGLNPQEIADMIPVIRSIAASGITVLMIEHVMQAVMSLAEHVWVLAQGQLIAQGTPSEVTRHPQVIEAYLGHGTAARLRQAELSA
;
A
#
# COMPACT_ATOMS: atom_id res chain seq x y z
N MET A 1 -13.02 -19.40 7.59
CA MET A 1 -12.74 -17.96 7.41
C MET A 1 -11.34 -17.67 7.93
N THR A 2 -10.44 -17.17 7.13
CA THR A 2 -9.09 -16.79 7.56
C THR A 2 -9.21 -15.62 8.55
N LYS A 3 -8.46 -15.69 9.65
CA LYS A 3 -8.46 -14.63 10.68
C LYS A 3 -7.91 -13.34 10.05
N PRO A 4 -8.56 -12.19 10.24
CA PRO A 4 -8.04 -10.93 9.72
C PRO A 4 -6.72 -10.57 10.42
N LEU A 5 -5.75 -10.08 9.63
CA LEU A 5 -4.51 -9.52 10.15
C LEU A 5 -4.70 -8.07 10.60
N LEU A 6 -5.45 -7.29 9.80
CA LEU A 6 -5.82 -5.91 10.10
C LEU A 6 -7.34 -5.79 10.11
N GLU A 7 -7.88 -5.15 11.15
CA GLU A 7 -9.27 -4.76 11.25
C GLU A 7 -9.37 -3.26 11.51
N VAL A 8 -10.23 -2.59 10.79
CA VAL A 8 -10.54 -1.17 10.92
C VAL A 8 -12.02 -1.07 11.26
N GLN A 9 -12.35 -0.41 12.36
CA GLN A 9 -13.70 -0.37 12.91
C GLN A 9 -14.14 1.08 13.10
N GLY A 10 -15.01 1.59 12.23
CA GLY A 10 -15.65 2.90 12.34
C GLY A 10 -14.69 4.08 12.38
N VAL A 11 -13.54 3.97 11.69
CA VAL A 11 -12.49 5.01 11.75
C VAL A 11 -12.95 6.26 11.00
N SER A 12 -12.84 7.41 11.71
CA SER A 12 -13.15 8.73 11.14
C SER A 12 -12.05 9.73 11.42
N ARG A 13 -11.87 10.69 10.51
CA ARG A 13 -10.96 11.82 10.67
C ARG A 13 -11.44 13.04 9.92
N SER A 14 -11.46 14.18 10.60
CA SER A 14 -11.79 15.49 10.03
C SER A 14 -10.62 16.46 10.17
N PHE A 15 -10.49 17.38 9.21
CA PHE A 15 -9.56 18.50 9.23
C PHE A 15 -10.37 19.80 9.07
N GLY A 16 -10.54 20.54 10.15
CA GLY A 16 -11.48 21.65 10.17
C GLY A 16 -12.89 21.19 9.81
N GLY A 17 -13.50 21.77 8.77
CA GLY A 17 -14.83 21.36 8.28
C GLY A 17 -14.85 20.19 7.30
N LEU A 18 -13.66 19.70 6.84
CA LEU A 18 -13.55 18.64 5.87
C LEU A 18 -13.48 17.28 6.57
N LYS A 19 -14.46 16.41 6.32
CA LYS A 19 -14.44 15.01 6.74
C LYS A 19 -13.63 14.19 5.73
N ALA A 20 -12.35 13.96 6.02
CA ALA A 20 -11.45 13.25 5.11
C ALA A 20 -11.65 11.73 5.11
N VAL A 21 -12.06 11.16 6.25
CA VAL A 21 -12.44 9.75 6.43
C VAL A 21 -13.66 9.70 7.32
N GLN A 22 -14.69 8.91 6.96
CA GLN A 22 -15.98 8.88 7.62
C GLN A 22 -16.43 7.44 7.81
N ASP A 23 -16.44 6.99 9.06
CA ASP A 23 -16.98 5.68 9.51
C ASP A 23 -16.48 4.49 8.66
N VAL A 24 -15.17 4.50 8.35
CA VAL A 24 -14.58 3.45 7.52
C VAL A 24 -14.34 2.20 8.35
N SER A 25 -14.92 1.08 7.88
CA SER A 25 -14.71 -0.26 8.43
C SER A 25 -14.28 -1.21 7.33
N LEU A 26 -13.14 -1.87 7.51
CA LEU A 26 -12.61 -2.88 6.57
C LEU A 26 -11.79 -3.93 7.32
N SER A 27 -11.57 -5.07 6.68
CA SER A 27 -10.70 -6.11 7.20
C SER A 27 -9.79 -6.67 6.11
N VAL A 28 -8.52 -6.89 6.47
CA VAL A 28 -7.51 -7.46 5.57
C VAL A 28 -7.14 -8.85 6.08
N PRO A 29 -7.49 -9.93 5.34
CA PRO A 29 -7.13 -11.28 5.72
C PRO A 29 -5.60 -11.48 5.72
N GLN A 30 -5.11 -12.33 6.61
CA GLN A 30 -3.68 -12.66 6.65
C GLN A 30 -3.27 -13.37 5.34
N GLY A 31 -2.13 -12.95 4.78
CA GLY A 31 -1.55 -13.50 3.55
C GLY A 31 -2.23 -13.04 2.26
N SER A 32 -3.28 -12.19 2.34
CA SER A 32 -3.95 -11.67 1.14
C SER A 32 -3.23 -10.46 0.55
N LEU A 33 -3.45 -10.22 -0.76
CA LEU A 33 -3.13 -8.98 -1.43
C LEU A 33 -4.42 -8.25 -1.75
N THR A 34 -4.65 -7.14 -1.07
CA THR A 34 -5.86 -6.33 -1.21
C THR A 34 -5.53 -4.92 -1.70
N ALA A 35 -6.47 -4.27 -2.36
CA ALA A 35 -6.28 -2.90 -2.86
C ALA A 35 -7.33 -1.94 -2.29
N LEU A 36 -6.91 -0.70 -2.04
CA LEU A 36 -7.77 0.43 -1.75
C LEU A 36 -7.68 1.41 -2.93
N ILE A 37 -8.77 1.53 -3.68
CA ILE A 37 -8.85 2.43 -4.83
C ILE A 37 -9.86 3.56 -4.57
N GLY A 38 -9.89 4.54 -5.46
CA GLY A 38 -10.83 5.67 -5.39
C GLY A 38 -10.27 6.90 -6.09
N PRO A 39 -11.09 7.90 -6.44
CA PRO A 39 -10.65 9.11 -7.10
C PRO A 39 -9.66 9.91 -6.24
N ASN A 40 -9.01 10.90 -6.86
CA ASN A 40 -8.14 11.83 -6.13
C ASN A 40 -8.97 12.61 -5.09
N GLY A 41 -8.39 12.78 -3.90
CA GLY A 41 -9.10 13.42 -2.78
C GLY A 41 -10.12 12.51 -2.05
N ALA A 42 -10.24 11.23 -2.40
CA ALA A 42 -11.17 10.30 -1.74
C ALA A 42 -10.85 10.01 -0.27
N GLY A 43 -9.64 10.34 0.22
CA GLY A 43 -9.20 10.08 1.60
C GLY A 43 -8.26 8.88 1.77
N LYS A 44 -7.82 8.23 0.68
CA LYS A 44 -6.98 7.02 0.72
C LYS A 44 -5.68 7.20 1.52
N THR A 45 -4.88 8.22 1.19
CA THR A 45 -3.62 8.52 1.89
C THR A 45 -3.85 8.91 3.35
N THR A 46 -4.97 9.59 3.64
CA THR A 46 -5.38 9.89 5.02
C THR A 46 -5.70 8.60 5.78
N LEU A 47 -6.46 7.68 5.17
CA LEU A 47 -6.74 6.38 5.79
C LEU A 47 -5.44 5.61 6.06
N PHE A 48 -4.51 5.53 5.11
CA PHE A 48 -3.20 4.90 5.35
C PHE A 48 -2.41 5.56 6.49
N ALA A 49 -2.47 6.89 6.59
CA ALA A 49 -1.83 7.60 7.70
C ALA A 49 -2.46 7.27 9.06
N LEU A 50 -3.79 7.05 9.11
CA LEU A 50 -4.51 6.60 10.30
C LEU A 50 -4.13 5.16 10.67
N LEU A 51 -4.09 4.25 9.68
CA LEU A 51 -3.72 2.84 9.91
C LEU A 51 -2.30 2.71 10.42
N SER A 52 -1.36 3.44 9.82
CA SER A 52 0.07 3.36 10.15
C SER A 52 0.50 4.20 11.36
N GLY A 53 -0.42 4.98 11.96
CA GLY A 53 -0.14 5.77 13.17
C GLY A 53 0.52 7.13 12.92
N PHE A 54 0.63 7.58 11.65
CA PHE A 54 1.07 8.94 11.32
C PHE A 54 0.01 9.99 11.64
N LEU A 55 -1.26 9.56 11.70
CA LEU A 55 -2.39 10.36 12.18
C LEU A 55 -3.18 9.56 13.20
N LYS A 56 -3.74 10.25 14.19
CA LYS A 56 -4.67 9.64 15.14
C LYS A 56 -6.11 9.83 14.62
N PRO A 57 -6.95 8.79 14.60
CA PRO A 57 -8.37 8.93 14.26
C PRO A 57 -9.11 9.75 15.32
N ASP A 58 -10.18 10.43 14.91
CA ASP A 58 -11.09 11.11 15.83
C ASP A 58 -12.01 10.10 16.54
N THR A 59 -12.44 9.07 15.81
CA THR A 59 -13.25 7.94 16.31
C THR A 59 -12.83 6.64 15.66
N GLY A 60 -13.31 5.53 16.20
CA GLY A 60 -13.05 4.19 15.69
C GLY A 60 -11.77 3.56 16.22
N ARG A 61 -11.46 2.37 15.69
CA ARG A 61 -10.31 1.57 16.13
C ARG A 61 -9.56 0.96 14.95
N VAL A 62 -8.25 0.76 15.16
CA VAL A 62 -7.37 0.01 14.26
C VAL A 62 -6.78 -1.14 15.06
N ILE A 63 -7.02 -2.37 14.62
CA ILE A 63 -6.62 -3.59 15.30
C ILE A 63 -5.68 -4.38 14.40
N LEU A 64 -4.46 -4.64 14.87
CA LEU A 64 -3.46 -5.45 14.17
C LEU A 64 -3.23 -6.75 14.94
N GLN A 65 -3.43 -7.90 14.30
CA GLN A 65 -3.27 -9.23 14.92
C GLN A 65 -4.10 -9.39 16.22
N GLY A 66 -5.25 -8.70 16.33
CA GLY A 66 -6.09 -8.71 17.53
C GLY A 66 -5.67 -7.72 18.62
N GLN A 67 -4.59 -6.96 18.44
CA GLN A 67 -4.13 -5.90 19.32
C GLN A 67 -4.63 -4.54 18.83
N ASP A 68 -5.23 -3.74 19.71
CA ASP A 68 -5.60 -2.34 19.41
C ASP A 68 -4.34 -1.48 19.31
N ILE A 69 -4.11 -0.89 18.15
CA ILE A 69 -2.98 -0.01 17.83
C ILE A 69 -3.44 1.41 17.49
N THR A 70 -4.66 1.77 17.85
CA THR A 70 -5.29 3.05 17.49
C THR A 70 -4.47 4.24 17.97
N GLY A 71 -3.95 5.03 17.01
CA GLY A 71 -3.10 6.20 17.29
C GLY A 71 -1.73 5.86 17.88
N GLN A 72 -1.31 4.60 17.85
CA GLN A 72 0.03 4.19 18.23
C GLN A 72 1.06 4.75 17.25
N ALA A 73 2.24 5.13 17.77
CA ALA A 73 3.30 5.73 16.94
C ALA A 73 3.83 4.75 15.87
N PRO A 74 4.20 5.24 14.67
CA PRO A 74 4.59 4.38 13.54
C PRO A 74 5.73 3.41 13.82
N HIS A 75 6.73 3.82 14.62
CA HIS A 75 7.85 2.95 14.96
C HIS A 75 7.43 1.75 15.82
N LEU A 76 6.42 1.91 16.67
CA LEU A 76 5.85 0.80 17.45
C LEU A 76 5.03 -0.14 16.57
N ASN A 77 4.31 0.41 15.58
CA ASN A 77 3.62 -0.39 14.58
C ASN A 77 4.59 -1.20 13.73
N ALA A 78 5.76 -0.63 13.38
CA ALA A 78 6.82 -1.34 12.67
C ALA A 78 7.36 -2.52 13.50
N GLN A 79 7.55 -2.37 14.81
CA GLN A 79 7.95 -3.46 15.72
C GLN A 79 6.91 -4.58 15.80
N LEU A 80 5.62 -4.27 15.61
CA LEU A 80 4.53 -5.26 15.53
C LEU A 80 4.43 -5.91 14.13
N GLY A 81 5.23 -5.44 13.17
CA GLY A 81 5.29 -5.96 11.81
C GLY A 81 4.39 -5.24 10.82
N MET A 82 3.97 -4.00 11.06
CA MET A 82 3.30 -3.17 10.05
C MET A 82 4.23 -2.08 9.53
N THR A 83 4.55 -2.13 8.23
CA THR A 83 5.41 -1.14 7.57
C THR A 83 4.69 -0.53 6.38
N ARG A 84 4.97 0.76 6.11
CA ARG A 84 4.39 1.52 5.00
C ARG A 84 5.49 2.07 4.09
N THR A 85 5.27 2.01 2.77
CA THR A 85 6.00 2.83 1.79
C THR A 85 5.36 4.21 1.68
N PHE A 86 6.05 5.15 1.06
CA PHE A 86 5.56 6.51 0.88
C PHE A 86 5.47 6.86 -0.61
N GLN A 87 4.47 7.65 -0.97
CA GLN A 87 4.27 8.11 -2.34
C GLN A 87 5.50 8.86 -2.88
N ILE A 88 6.11 9.73 -2.05
CA ILE A 88 7.35 10.44 -2.38
C ILE A 88 8.53 9.68 -1.78
N VAL A 89 9.31 9.08 -2.65
CA VAL A 89 10.50 8.30 -2.26
C VAL A 89 11.61 9.24 -1.81
N GLN A 90 12.05 9.11 -0.55
CA GLN A 90 13.15 9.86 0.02
C GLN A 90 14.23 8.92 0.55
N PRO A 91 15.13 8.43 -0.32
CA PRO A 91 16.26 7.63 0.11
C PRO A 91 17.34 8.50 0.77
N PHE A 92 18.22 7.90 1.53
CA PHE A 92 19.46 8.54 1.96
C PHE A 92 20.40 8.66 0.74
N ALA A 93 20.33 9.80 0.07
CA ALA A 93 20.91 10.01 -1.26
C ALA A 93 22.42 9.74 -1.32
N ALA A 94 23.15 10.09 -0.25
CA ALA A 94 24.61 9.92 -0.12
C ALA A 94 25.03 8.52 0.37
N GLN A 95 24.08 7.62 0.61
CA GLN A 95 24.34 6.23 0.99
C GLN A 95 24.13 5.30 -0.20
N THR A 96 24.79 4.15 -0.17
CA THR A 96 24.59 3.10 -1.17
C THR A 96 23.19 2.46 -1.02
N VAL A 97 22.75 1.72 -2.05
CA VAL A 97 21.53 0.90 -2.01
C VAL A 97 21.58 -0.06 -0.83
N ARG A 98 22.71 -0.75 -0.63
CA ARG A 98 22.94 -1.68 0.48
C ARG A 98 22.75 -1.00 1.84
N GLU A 99 23.35 0.16 2.05
CA GLU A 99 23.26 0.89 3.31
C GLU A 99 21.84 1.40 3.56
N ASN A 100 21.16 1.89 2.52
CA ASN A 100 19.75 2.30 2.62
C ASN A 100 18.84 1.15 3.09
N ILE A 101 19.02 -0.04 2.52
CA ILE A 101 18.22 -1.23 2.89
C ILE A 101 18.56 -1.68 4.31
N ALA A 102 19.86 -1.66 4.68
CA ALA A 102 20.33 -2.06 6.00
C ALA A 102 19.70 -1.25 7.15
N VAL A 103 19.29 0.01 6.89
CA VAL A 103 18.55 0.81 7.90
C VAL A 103 17.29 0.10 8.36
N GLY A 104 16.53 -0.50 7.44
CA GLY A 104 15.33 -1.27 7.78
C GLY A 104 15.65 -2.53 8.59
N ALA A 105 16.74 -3.22 8.25
CA ALA A 105 17.19 -4.43 8.92
C ALA A 105 17.62 -4.19 10.38
N HIS A 106 18.05 -2.97 10.72
CA HIS A 106 18.38 -2.60 12.09
C HIS A 106 17.19 -2.62 13.07
N LEU A 107 15.96 -2.79 12.58
CA LEU A 107 14.81 -3.05 13.45
C LEU A 107 14.97 -4.38 14.22
N HIS A 108 15.67 -5.36 13.62
CA HIS A 108 15.80 -6.72 14.16
C HIS A 108 17.23 -7.08 14.59
N THR A 109 18.26 -6.32 14.17
CA THR A 109 19.65 -6.60 14.53
C THR A 109 20.45 -5.33 14.78
N ALA A 110 21.24 -5.35 15.86
CA ALA A 110 22.25 -4.30 16.11
C ALA A 110 23.54 -4.53 15.30
N SER A 111 23.77 -5.73 14.76
CA SER A 111 24.97 -6.08 14.00
C SER A 111 24.96 -5.48 12.60
N ARG A 112 25.90 -4.58 12.32
CA ARG A 112 26.07 -4.01 10.97
C ARG A 112 26.31 -5.09 9.91
N THR A 113 27.09 -6.10 10.22
CA THR A 113 27.39 -7.20 9.29
C THR A 113 26.12 -7.98 8.94
N GLN A 114 25.29 -8.29 9.93
CA GLN A 114 24.01 -8.97 9.71
C GLN A 114 23.04 -8.09 8.90
N ALA A 115 22.92 -6.81 9.25
CA ALA A 115 22.06 -5.86 8.53
C ALA A 115 22.46 -5.73 7.05
N LEU A 116 23.78 -5.66 6.75
CA LEU A 116 24.26 -5.62 5.37
C LEU A 116 24.03 -6.94 4.61
N ALA A 117 24.11 -8.09 5.29
CA ALA A 117 23.79 -9.39 4.69
C ALA A 117 22.29 -9.51 4.37
N MET A 118 21.41 -9.10 5.30
CA MET A 118 19.97 -9.02 5.07
C MET A 118 19.63 -8.07 3.91
N ALA A 119 20.34 -6.93 3.82
CA ALA A 119 20.16 -5.98 2.73
C ALA A 119 20.44 -6.59 1.36
N ALA A 120 21.47 -7.43 1.23
CA ALA A 120 21.78 -8.13 -0.02
C ALA A 120 20.65 -9.09 -0.44
N GLN A 121 20.13 -9.89 0.50
CA GLN A 121 19.01 -10.81 0.24
C GLN A 121 17.73 -10.06 -0.17
N VAL A 122 17.43 -8.96 0.50
CA VAL A 122 16.25 -8.14 0.14
C VAL A 122 16.44 -7.46 -1.21
N ALA A 123 17.64 -6.97 -1.54
CA ALA A 123 17.93 -6.36 -2.84
C ALA A 123 17.71 -7.35 -3.99
N GLU A 124 18.06 -8.62 -3.82
CA GLU A 124 17.78 -9.68 -4.80
C GLU A 124 16.26 -9.83 -5.04
N ARG A 125 15.47 -9.85 -3.97
CA ARG A 125 14.00 -9.99 -4.04
C ARG A 125 13.31 -8.87 -4.83
N VAL A 126 13.89 -7.68 -4.84
CA VAL A 126 13.33 -6.51 -5.54
C VAL A 126 14.05 -6.18 -6.85
N GLY A 127 15.06 -6.99 -7.25
CA GLY A 127 15.81 -6.78 -8.50
C GLY A 127 16.78 -5.61 -8.43
N LEU A 128 17.49 -5.44 -7.30
CA LEU A 128 18.53 -4.42 -7.07
C LEU A 128 19.90 -5.05 -6.73
N ALA A 129 20.09 -6.37 -6.90
CA ALA A 129 21.31 -7.07 -6.54
C ALA A 129 22.55 -6.46 -7.21
N ASP A 130 22.47 -6.14 -8.50
CA ASP A 130 23.58 -5.58 -9.30
C ASP A 130 23.85 -4.09 -9.00
N GLN A 131 23.05 -3.46 -8.15
CA GLN A 131 23.13 -2.04 -7.83
C GLN A 131 23.43 -1.77 -6.35
N LEU A 132 23.77 -2.80 -5.59
CA LEU A 132 23.98 -2.72 -4.13
C LEU A 132 24.97 -1.64 -3.69
N ASP A 133 26.05 -1.47 -4.43
CA ASP A 133 27.14 -0.53 -4.08
C ASP A 133 26.99 0.84 -4.79
N LYS A 134 25.90 1.02 -5.57
CA LYS A 134 25.55 2.28 -6.22
C LYS A 134 24.96 3.25 -5.20
N LEU A 135 25.23 4.55 -5.35
CA LEU A 135 24.57 5.57 -4.53
C LEU A 135 23.07 5.63 -4.86
N ALA A 136 22.26 5.85 -3.84
CA ALA A 136 20.82 5.97 -4.03
C ALA A 136 20.43 7.20 -4.89
N SER A 137 21.26 8.25 -4.90
CA SER A 137 21.12 9.41 -5.80
C SER A 137 21.14 9.03 -7.28
N ASP A 138 21.92 8.00 -7.64
CA ASP A 138 22.20 7.61 -9.02
C ASP A 138 21.17 6.62 -9.58
N LEU A 139 20.19 6.24 -8.77
CA LEU A 139 19.11 5.37 -9.20
C LEU A 139 18.11 6.11 -10.09
N THR A 140 17.56 5.39 -11.08
CA THR A 140 16.39 5.80 -11.84
C THR A 140 15.14 5.92 -10.94
N VAL A 141 14.06 6.47 -11.46
CA VAL A 141 12.77 6.52 -10.73
C VAL A 141 12.34 5.12 -10.31
N ALA A 142 12.36 4.15 -11.22
CA ALA A 142 12.02 2.75 -10.94
C ALA A 142 12.98 2.12 -9.90
N GLY A 143 14.27 2.40 -10.00
CA GLY A 143 15.27 1.96 -9.02
C GLY A 143 14.98 2.50 -7.62
N ARG A 144 14.61 3.78 -7.50
CA ARG A 144 14.25 4.39 -6.21
C ARG A 144 12.97 3.79 -5.63
N LYS A 145 11.95 3.50 -6.46
CA LYS A 145 10.73 2.80 -6.02
C LYS A 145 11.03 1.39 -5.51
N ARG A 146 11.91 0.65 -6.21
CA ARG A 146 12.40 -0.66 -5.74
C ARG A 146 13.18 -0.55 -4.43
N LEU A 147 14.00 0.49 -4.28
CA LEU A 147 14.77 0.74 -3.05
C LEU A 147 13.84 1.03 -1.86
N GLU A 148 12.79 1.82 -2.04
CA GLU A 148 11.82 2.07 -0.98
C GLU A 148 11.10 0.79 -0.56
N LEU A 149 10.67 -0.02 -1.52
CA LEU A 149 10.09 -1.33 -1.27
C LEU A 149 11.07 -2.24 -0.51
N ALA A 150 12.35 -2.24 -0.90
CA ALA A 150 13.40 -2.99 -0.21
C ALA A 150 13.61 -2.53 1.24
N ARG A 151 13.63 -1.22 1.48
CA ARG A 151 13.73 -0.66 2.85
C ARG A 151 12.58 -1.10 3.74
N ALA A 152 11.37 -1.11 3.19
CA ALA A 152 10.19 -1.62 3.89
C ALA A 152 10.27 -3.13 4.14
N LEU A 153 10.72 -3.92 3.16
CA LEU A 153 10.87 -5.38 3.30
C LEU A 153 11.97 -5.77 4.30
N ALA A 154 13.02 -4.97 4.42
CA ALA A 154 14.10 -5.21 5.39
C ALA A 154 13.65 -5.08 6.86
N THR A 155 12.47 -4.51 7.11
CA THR A 155 11.82 -4.54 8.44
C THR A 155 11.05 -5.84 8.71
N GLU A 156 11.13 -6.84 7.83
CA GLU A 156 10.42 -8.14 7.92
C GLU A 156 8.93 -7.99 8.25
N PRO A 157 8.16 -7.23 7.44
CA PRO A 157 6.79 -6.91 7.78
C PRO A 157 5.87 -8.13 7.64
N LYS A 158 4.87 -8.22 8.53
CA LYS A 158 3.70 -9.11 8.37
C LYS A 158 2.60 -8.45 7.54
N LEU A 159 2.48 -7.11 7.65
CA LEU A 159 1.59 -6.27 6.88
C LEU A 159 2.40 -5.16 6.20
N LEU A 160 2.35 -5.12 4.88
CA LEU A 160 2.99 -4.10 4.05
C LEU A 160 1.92 -3.20 3.44
N LEU A 161 1.96 -1.92 3.80
CA LEU A 161 1.11 -0.88 3.23
C LEU A 161 1.86 -0.22 2.08
N LEU A 162 1.41 -0.44 0.83
CA LEU A 162 2.01 0.13 -0.39
C LEU A 162 1.23 1.37 -0.83
N ASP A 163 1.87 2.53 -0.82
CA ASP A 163 1.23 3.81 -1.17
C ASP A 163 1.72 4.29 -2.54
N GLU A 164 0.94 3.99 -3.59
CA GLU A 164 1.17 4.40 -4.99
C GLU A 164 2.60 4.10 -5.48
N VAL A 165 3.08 2.87 -5.22
CA VAL A 165 4.46 2.48 -5.58
C VAL A 165 4.71 2.43 -7.08
N LEU A 166 3.64 2.34 -7.89
CA LEU A 166 3.72 2.32 -9.36
C LEU A 166 3.58 3.72 -9.99
N ALA A 167 3.28 4.74 -9.19
CA ALA A 167 3.11 6.10 -9.70
C ALA A 167 4.42 6.63 -10.32
N GLY A 168 4.31 7.20 -11.53
CA GLY A 168 5.43 7.78 -12.27
C GLY A 168 6.31 6.77 -13.02
N LEU A 169 5.95 5.48 -13.02
CA LEU A 169 6.59 4.44 -13.82
C LEU A 169 5.99 4.38 -15.23
N ASN A 170 6.80 4.04 -16.22
CA ASN A 170 6.31 3.75 -17.56
C ASN A 170 5.67 2.33 -17.63
N PRO A 171 4.94 1.97 -18.71
CA PRO A 171 4.24 0.69 -18.80
C PRO A 171 5.15 -0.54 -18.64
N GLN A 172 6.37 -0.50 -19.15
CA GLN A 172 7.33 -1.61 -19.00
C GLN A 172 7.80 -1.73 -17.55
N GLU A 173 8.14 -0.63 -16.90
CA GLU A 173 8.53 -0.61 -15.49
C GLU A 173 7.41 -1.09 -14.56
N ILE A 174 6.15 -0.78 -14.88
CA ILE A 174 4.97 -1.31 -14.20
C ILE A 174 4.89 -2.82 -14.38
N ALA A 175 5.03 -3.31 -15.63
CA ALA A 175 5.01 -4.74 -15.93
C ALA A 175 6.12 -5.51 -15.18
N ASP A 176 7.30 -4.90 -15.02
CA ASP A 176 8.43 -5.47 -14.28
C ASP A 176 8.24 -5.41 -12.74
N MET A 177 7.43 -4.47 -12.23
CA MET A 177 7.18 -4.34 -10.79
C MET A 177 6.07 -5.27 -10.30
N ILE A 178 5.07 -5.58 -11.13
CA ILE A 178 3.94 -6.48 -10.79
C ILE A 178 4.43 -7.86 -10.28
N PRO A 179 5.36 -8.57 -10.97
CA PRO A 179 5.90 -9.82 -10.47
C PRO A 179 6.60 -9.69 -9.12
N VAL A 180 7.29 -8.57 -8.87
CA VAL A 180 7.95 -8.32 -7.59
C VAL A 180 6.93 -8.24 -6.46
N ILE A 181 5.87 -7.42 -6.62
CA ILE A 181 4.80 -7.29 -5.61
C ILE A 181 4.10 -8.64 -5.40
N ARG A 182 3.84 -9.38 -6.48
CA ARG A 182 3.23 -10.72 -6.38
C ARG A 182 4.11 -11.69 -5.61
N SER A 183 5.43 -11.69 -5.84
CA SER A 183 6.36 -12.57 -5.12
C SER A 183 6.44 -12.25 -3.63
N ILE A 184 6.30 -10.96 -3.26
CA ILE A 184 6.25 -10.52 -1.88
C ILE A 184 4.99 -11.08 -1.19
N ALA A 185 3.82 -10.95 -1.81
CA ALA A 185 2.59 -11.53 -1.27
C ALA A 185 2.66 -13.05 -1.18
N ALA A 186 3.18 -13.71 -2.23
CA ALA A 186 3.37 -15.17 -2.26
C ALA A 186 4.34 -15.67 -1.18
N SER A 187 5.23 -14.83 -0.65
CA SER A 187 6.08 -15.18 0.50
C SER A 187 5.35 -15.17 1.86
N GLY A 188 4.03 -14.90 1.88
CA GLY A 188 3.19 -14.89 3.07
C GLY A 188 3.04 -13.51 3.73
N ILE A 189 3.62 -12.47 3.15
CA ILE A 189 3.42 -11.08 3.60
C ILE A 189 2.04 -10.62 3.16
N THR A 190 1.23 -10.11 4.09
CA THR A 190 -0.04 -9.48 3.78
C THR A 190 0.21 -8.12 3.16
N VAL A 191 -0.47 -7.81 2.07
CA VAL A 191 -0.30 -6.53 1.36
C VAL A 191 -1.63 -5.80 1.26
N LEU A 192 -1.65 -4.54 1.70
CA LEU A 192 -2.71 -3.60 1.38
C LEU A 192 -2.09 -2.46 0.55
N MET A 193 -2.54 -2.29 -0.69
CA MET A 193 -1.99 -1.27 -1.57
C MET A 193 -3.01 -0.19 -1.93
N ILE A 194 -2.57 1.06 -1.97
CA ILE A 194 -3.26 2.14 -2.70
C ILE A 194 -2.68 2.18 -4.09
N GLU A 195 -3.53 2.06 -5.11
CA GLU A 195 -3.12 2.18 -6.50
C GLU A 195 -4.21 2.83 -7.36
N HIS A 196 -3.78 3.49 -8.40
CA HIS A 196 -4.64 4.05 -9.44
C HIS A 196 -4.37 3.42 -10.83
N VAL A 197 -3.31 2.60 -10.94
CA VAL A 197 -2.98 1.82 -12.13
C VAL A 197 -3.87 0.58 -12.16
N MET A 198 -5.01 0.67 -12.86
CA MET A 198 -6.02 -0.40 -12.89
C MET A 198 -5.47 -1.74 -13.37
N GLN A 199 -4.52 -1.75 -14.31
CA GLN A 199 -3.84 -2.97 -14.77
C GLN A 199 -3.17 -3.71 -13.60
N ALA A 200 -2.52 -3.00 -12.69
CA ALA A 200 -1.88 -3.60 -11.52
C ALA A 200 -2.94 -4.09 -10.52
N VAL A 201 -3.99 -3.31 -10.27
CA VAL A 201 -5.09 -3.71 -9.38
C VAL A 201 -5.74 -4.99 -9.89
N MET A 202 -6.09 -5.05 -11.18
CA MET A 202 -6.71 -6.22 -11.80
C MET A 202 -5.83 -7.47 -11.79
N SER A 203 -4.49 -7.31 -11.86
CA SER A 203 -3.56 -8.44 -11.93
C SER A 203 -3.06 -8.91 -10.57
N LEU A 204 -3.14 -8.09 -9.54
CA LEU A 204 -2.57 -8.36 -8.23
C LEU A 204 -3.61 -8.58 -7.13
N ALA A 205 -4.67 -7.75 -7.08
CA ALA A 205 -5.57 -7.74 -5.94
C ALA A 205 -6.56 -8.92 -5.98
N GLU A 206 -6.72 -9.58 -4.83
CA GLU A 206 -7.76 -10.58 -4.59
C GLU A 206 -9.08 -9.92 -4.20
N HIS A 207 -9.00 -8.81 -3.48
CA HIS A 207 -10.13 -8.01 -3.01
C HIS A 207 -9.81 -6.52 -3.12
N VAL A 208 -10.82 -5.73 -3.43
CA VAL A 208 -10.70 -4.28 -3.62
C VAL A 208 -11.73 -3.56 -2.76
N TRP A 209 -11.27 -2.53 -2.06
CA TRP A 209 -12.09 -1.55 -1.37
C TRP A 209 -12.12 -0.27 -2.18
N VAL A 210 -13.29 0.33 -2.35
CA VAL A 210 -13.43 1.60 -3.10
C VAL A 210 -13.83 2.71 -2.15
N LEU A 211 -12.96 3.71 -2.03
CA LEU A 211 -13.18 4.88 -1.21
C LEU A 211 -13.58 6.07 -2.10
N ALA A 212 -14.64 6.79 -1.73
CA ALA A 212 -15.01 8.06 -2.32
C ALA A 212 -15.54 9.00 -1.25
N GLN A 213 -15.14 10.26 -1.29
CA GLN A 213 -15.56 11.30 -0.34
C GLN A 213 -15.42 10.87 1.14
N GLY A 214 -14.35 10.14 1.45
CA GLY A 214 -14.05 9.65 2.79
C GLY A 214 -14.84 8.40 3.22
N GLN A 215 -15.70 7.82 2.38
CA GLN A 215 -16.53 6.66 2.69
C GLN A 215 -16.22 5.47 1.78
N LEU A 216 -16.39 4.25 2.28
CA LEU A 216 -16.37 3.05 1.43
C LEU A 216 -17.70 2.96 0.67
N ILE A 217 -17.63 2.99 -0.67
CA ILE A 217 -18.80 2.96 -1.55
C ILE A 217 -19.04 1.60 -2.20
N ALA A 218 -17.99 0.77 -2.29
CA ALA A 218 -18.07 -0.58 -2.83
C ALA A 218 -16.89 -1.44 -2.34
N GLN A 219 -17.07 -2.76 -2.41
CA GLN A 219 -16.03 -3.75 -2.18
C GLN A 219 -16.34 -5.01 -2.98
N GLY A 220 -15.32 -5.80 -3.27
CA GLY A 220 -15.45 -7.06 -4.00
C GLY A 220 -14.18 -7.44 -4.74
N THR A 221 -14.27 -8.37 -5.67
CA THR A 221 -13.18 -8.66 -6.61
C THR A 221 -12.90 -7.47 -7.53
N PRO A 222 -11.71 -7.36 -8.11
CA PRO A 222 -11.41 -6.29 -9.08
C PRO A 222 -12.45 -6.19 -10.20
N SER A 223 -12.94 -7.33 -10.72
CA SER A 223 -13.94 -7.37 -11.79
C SER A 223 -15.33 -6.87 -11.34
N GLU A 224 -15.73 -7.14 -10.10
CA GLU A 224 -17.00 -6.67 -9.55
C GLU A 224 -17.00 -5.17 -9.33
N VAL A 225 -15.96 -4.64 -8.72
CA VAL A 225 -15.89 -3.21 -8.41
C VAL A 225 -15.79 -2.33 -9.65
N THR A 226 -15.13 -2.78 -10.72
CA THR A 226 -15.03 -2.02 -11.98
C THR A 226 -16.37 -1.88 -12.71
N ARG A 227 -17.32 -2.78 -12.44
CA ARG A 227 -18.68 -2.76 -13.00
C ARG A 227 -19.71 -2.13 -12.06
N HIS A 228 -19.29 -1.77 -10.85
CA HIS A 228 -20.22 -1.24 -9.85
C HIS A 228 -20.67 0.18 -10.22
N PRO A 229 -21.98 0.48 -10.29
CA PRO A 229 -22.49 1.78 -10.75
C PRO A 229 -21.95 2.97 -9.99
N GLN A 230 -21.91 2.89 -8.64
CA GLN A 230 -21.36 3.98 -7.81
C GLN A 230 -19.88 4.20 -8.05
N VAL A 231 -19.12 3.15 -8.37
CA VAL A 231 -17.68 3.27 -8.71
C VAL A 231 -17.52 3.99 -10.04
N ILE A 232 -18.29 3.59 -11.06
CA ILE A 232 -18.29 4.24 -12.38
C ILE A 232 -18.63 5.74 -12.22
N GLU A 233 -19.65 6.07 -11.45
CA GLU A 233 -20.04 7.46 -11.20
C GLU A 233 -18.99 8.25 -10.40
N ALA A 234 -18.31 7.63 -9.45
CA ALA A 234 -17.27 8.28 -8.67
C ALA A 234 -16.04 8.65 -9.52
N TYR A 235 -15.71 7.87 -10.57
CA TYR A 235 -14.59 8.12 -11.45
C TYR A 235 -14.93 8.97 -12.68
N LEU A 236 -16.11 8.76 -13.28
CA LEU A 236 -16.49 9.37 -14.57
C LEU A 236 -17.55 10.47 -14.46
N GLY A 237 -18.08 10.71 -13.25
CA GLY A 237 -19.11 11.70 -12.97
C GLY A 237 -20.54 11.13 -13.06
N HIS A 238 -21.47 11.88 -12.47
CA HIS A 238 -22.88 11.48 -12.35
C HIS A 238 -23.56 11.24 -13.71
N GLY A 239 -24.38 10.18 -13.76
CA GLY A 239 -25.16 9.81 -14.97
C GLY A 239 -24.39 8.98 -15.99
N THR A 240 -23.09 8.76 -15.83
CA THR A 240 -22.29 7.99 -16.79
C THR A 240 -22.62 6.50 -16.72
N ALA A 241 -22.88 5.96 -15.53
CA ALA A 241 -23.26 4.56 -15.37
C ALA A 241 -24.58 4.22 -16.11
N ALA A 242 -25.56 5.13 -16.10
CA ALA A 242 -26.81 4.95 -16.81
C ALA A 242 -26.61 4.96 -18.35
N ARG A 243 -25.75 5.86 -18.85
CA ARG A 243 -25.44 5.96 -20.29
C ARG A 243 -24.70 4.72 -20.82
N LEU A 244 -23.76 4.17 -20.05
CA LEU A 244 -23.04 2.95 -20.42
C LEU A 244 -23.97 1.75 -20.49
N ARG A 245 -24.88 1.58 -19.52
CA ARG A 245 -25.89 0.50 -19.54
C ARG A 245 -26.81 0.60 -20.74
N GLN A 246 -27.24 1.83 -21.12
CA GLN A 246 -28.09 2.03 -22.29
C GLN A 246 -27.35 1.70 -23.59
N ALA A 247 -26.06 2.01 -23.69
CA ALA A 247 -25.24 1.66 -24.84
C ALA A 247 -25.03 0.14 -24.98
N GLU A 248 -24.83 -0.58 -23.87
CA GLU A 248 -24.71 -2.05 -23.85
C GLU A 248 -26.02 -2.77 -24.24
N LEU A 249 -27.18 -2.19 -23.92
CA LEU A 249 -28.49 -2.74 -24.29
C LEU A 249 -28.88 -2.45 -25.75
N SER A 250 -28.13 -1.54 -26.42
CA SER A 250 -28.38 -1.10 -27.78
C SER A 250 -27.39 -1.68 -28.82
N ALA A 251 -26.40 -2.46 -28.36
CA ALA A 251 -25.39 -3.14 -29.16
C ALA A 251 -25.65 -4.64 -29.26
#